data_336b5b51427e55f2c24680103b15cd82
#
_entry.id   336b5b51427e55f2c24680103b15cd82
#
_cell.length_a   1.000
_cell.length_b   1.000
_cell.length_c   1.000
_cell.angle_alpha   90.00
_cell.angle_beta   90.00
_cell.angle_gamma   90.00
#
_symmetry.space_group_name_H-M   'P 1'
#
loop_
_entity.id
_entity.type
_entity.pdbx_description
1 polymer ?
#
loop_
_entity_poly.entity_id
_entity_poly.type
_entity_poly.pdbx_seq_one_letter_code
_entity_poly.pdbx_strand_id
1 'polypeptide(L)'
;MCIRDSFYTEKENETIKKLFPTCEAISIDYAVMEKAQEIYVLPASFGWSDLGTWGALRGLLPQDKSGNATVGADVRLYESKNCIVHTSEEKRVVIQGLDGYIIAEKDNTLLICKLDEEQRIKEFSK
;
A
#
# COMPACT_ATOMS: atom_id res chain seq x y z
N MET A 1 -9.41 -10.94 -33.88
CA MET A 1 -10.20 -11.44 -32.73
C MET A 1 -10.07 -10.42 -31.61
N CYS A 2 -11.15 -9.78 -31.22
CA CYS A 2 -11.14 -8.75 -30.19
C CYS A 2 -11.19 -9.41 -28.80
N ILE A 3 -10.44 -8.92 -27.81
CA ILE A 3 -10.51 -9.42 -26.41
C ILE A 3 -11.97 -9.41 -25.92
N ARG A 4 -12.73 -8.38 -26.32
CA ARG A 4 -14.14 -8.21 -25.99
C ARG A 4 -15.02 -9.41 -26.35
N ASP A 5 -14.71 -10.11 -27.45
CA ASP A 5 -15.51 -11.24 -27.94
C ASP A 5 -15.30 -12.52 -27.10
N SER A 6 -14.30 -12.52 -26.23
CA SER A 6 -13.95 -13.65 -25.37
C SER A 6 -14.47 -13.51 -23.94
N PHE A 7 -14.90 -12.31 -23.51
CA PHE A 7 -15.44 -12.10 -22.17
C PHE A 7 -16.72 -12.92 -21.95
N TYR A 8 -16.85 -13.47 -20.76
CA TYR A 8 -17.98 -14.33 -20.35
C TYR A 8 -18.10 -15.63 -21.16
N THR A 9 -17.01 -16.08 -21.78
CA THR A 9 -16.92 -17.39 -22.47
C THR A 9 -15.89 -18.29 -21.78
N GLU A 10 -15.95 -19.59 -22.07
CA GLU A 10 -14.96 -20.56 -21.55
C GLU A 10 -13.52 -20.22 -21.96
N LYS A 11 -13.32 -19.43 -23.03
CA LYS A 11 -12.02 -19.01 -23.55
C LYS A 11 -11.49 -17.72 -22.91
N GLU A 12 -12.20 -17.09 -22.00
CA GLU A 12 -11.82 -15.82 -21.39
C GLU A 12 -10.44 -15.90 -20.74
N ASN A 13 -10.25 -16.82 -19.81
CA ASN A 13 -8.98 -16.97 -19.08
C ASN A 13 -7.78 -17.23 -20.00
N GLU A 14 -7.96 -18.04 -21.04
CA GLU A 14 -6.92 -18.34 -22.00
C GLU A 14 -6.57 -17.12 -22.85
N THR A 15 -7.59 -16.37 -23.27
CA THR A 15 -7.44 -15.14 -24.04
C THR A 15 -6.77 -14.05 -23.23
N ILE A 16 -7.15 -13.86 -21.95
CA ILE A 16 -6.53 -12.89 -21.06
C ILE A 16 -5.05 -13.22 -20.85
N LYS A 17 -4.71 -14.47 -20.51
CA LYS A 17 -3.30 -14.88 -20.32
C LYS A 17 -2.44 -14.61 -21.54
N LYS A 18 -2.99 -14.76 -22.73
CA LYS A 18 -2.27 -14.54 -24.00
C LYS A 18 -2.12 -13.08 -24.36
N LEU A 19 -3.16 -12.27 -24.15
CA LEU A 19 -3.22 -10.89 -24.65
C LEU A 19 -2.84 -9.84 -23.60
N PHE A 20 -3.11 -10.09 -22.32
CA PHE A 20 -2.79 -9.13 -21.25
C PHE A 20 -1.32 -8.72 -21.21
N PRO A 21 -0.34 -9.63 -21.38
CA PRO A 21 1.07 -9.25 -21.41
C PRO A 21 1.47 -8.34 -22.59
N THR A 22 0.63 -8.25 -23.63
CA THR A 22 0.86 -7.39 -24.81
C THR A 22 0.19 -6.02 -24.69
N CYS A 23 -0.61 -5.80 -23.64
CA CYS A 23 -1.25 -4.52 -23.39
C CYS A 23 -0.22 -3.49 -22.92
N GLU A 24 -0.44 -2.23 -23.28
CA GLU A 24 0.36 -1.13 -22.77
C GLU A 24 0.18 -1.00 -21.24
N ALA A 25 1.28 -0.84 -20.51
CA ALA A 25 1.28 -0.62 -19.08
C ALA A 25 0.94 0.85 -18.77
N ILE A 26 -0.34 1.19 -18.83
CA ILE A 26 -0.87 2.53 -18.58
C ILE A 26 -2.02 2.45 -17.57
N SER A 27 -2.10 3.43 -16.64
CA SER A 27 -3.22 3.49 -15.70
C SER A 27 -4.52 3.86 -16.42
N ILE A 28 -5.65 3.46 -15.87
CA ILE A 28 -6.98 3.78 -16.40
C ILE A 28 -7.20 5.31 -16.45
N ASP A 29 -6.58 6.05 -15.53
CA ASP A 29 -6.68 7.50 -15.47
C ASP A 29 -6.15 8.13 -16.76
N TYR A 30 -4.95 7.76 -17.19
CA TYR A 30 -4.34 8.26 -18.43
C TYR A 30 -4.90 7.61 -19.69
N ALA A 31 -5.27 6.31 -19.61
CA ALA A 31 -5.76 5.60 -20.79
C ALA A 31 -7.19 6.02 -21.19
N VAL A 32 -8.03 6.29 -20.19
CA VAL A 32 -9.49 6.46 -20.35
C VAL A 32 -9.96 7.79 -19.77
N MET A 33 -9.69 8.06 -18.49
CA MET A 33 -10.31 9.20 -17.78
C MET A 33 -9.92 10.53 -18.40
N GLU A 34 -8.65 10.77 -18.67
CA GLU A 34 -8.19 12.03 -19.28
C GLU A 34 -8.68 12.24 -20.73
N LYS A 35 -9.05 11.16 -21.42
CA LYS A 35 -9.50 11.19 -22.81
C LYS A 35 -11.02 11.16 -22.97
N ALA A 36 -11.75 10.87 -21.91
CA ALA A 36 -13.20 10.82 -21.94
C ALA A 36 -13.80 12.22 -22.10
N GLN A 37 -14.77 12.35 -22.99
CA GLN A 37 -15.46 13.63 -23.22
C GLN A 37 -16.46 13.95 -22.10
N GLU A 38 -17.01 12.92 -21.47
CA GLU A 38 -17.99 13.06 -20.39
C GLU A 38 -17.55 12.16 -19.20
N ILE A 39 -17.35 12.78 -18.03
CA ILE A 39 -17.05 12.10 -16.79
C ILE A 39 -18.06 12.57 -15.75
N TYR A 40 -18.73 11.63 -15.11
CA TYR A 40 -19.65 11.89 -14.01
C TYR A 40 -18.98 11.53 -12.69
N VAL A 41 -19.02 12.43 -11.72
CA VAL A 41 -18.47 12.23 -10.38
C VAL A 41 -19.61 12.21 -9.38
N LEU A 42 -19.73 11.13 -8.63
CA LEU A 42 -20.64 11.01 -7.50
C LEU A 42 -19.84 11.20 -6.21
N PRO A 43 -19.99 12.33 -5.50
CA PRO A 43 -19.37 12.50 -4.19
C PRO A 43 -19.92 11.46 -3.20
N ALA A 44 -19.04 10.77 -2.52
CA ALA A 44 -19.41 9.74 -1.55
C ALA A 44 -18.54 9.86 -0.30
N SER A 45 -19.10 9.52 0.86
CA SER A 45 -18.43 9.50 2.15
C SER A 45 -18.66 8.14 2.82
N PHE A 46 -17.82 7.18 2.49
CA PHE A 46 -17.90 5.81 3.02
C PHE A 46 -16.57 5.31 3.62
N GLY A 47 -15.66 6.25 3.95
CA GLY A 47 -14.40 5.90 4.62
C GLY A 47 -13.43 5.08 3.75
N TRP A 48 -13.40 5.29 2.43
CA TRP A 48 -12.48 4.62 1.54
C TRP A 48 -11.03 5.10 1.73
N SER A 49 -10.10 4.15 1.71
CA SER A 49 -8.65 4.41 1.66
C SER A 49 -8.00 3.42 0.72
N ASP A 50 -7.08 3.88 -0.12
CA ASP A 50 -6.37 3.04 -1.09
C ASP A 50 -5.22 2.22 -0.49
N LEU A 51 -4.90 2.39 0.78
CA LEU A 51 -3.78 1.72 1.47
C LEU A 51 -2.43 1.80 0.73
N GLY A 52 -2.31 2.74 -0.19
CA GLY A 52 -1.08 2.91 -0.98
C GLY A 52 0.10 3.47 -0.21
N THR A 53 -0.09 3.88 1.04
CA THR A 53 0.93 4.52 1.87
C THR A 53 0.98 3.94 3.28
N TRP A 54 2.11 4.10 3.96
CA TRP A 54 2.29 3.69 5.35
C TRP A 54 1.41 4.49 6.31
N GLY A 55 1.22 5.80 6.01
CA GLY A 55 0.31 6.65 6.75
C GLY A 55 -1.14 6.18 6.68
N ALA A 56 -1.62 5.79 5.49
CA ALA A 56 -2.95 5.22 5.31
C ALA A 56 -3.10 3.88 6.05
N LEU A 57 -2.10 2.99 5.95
CA LEU A 57 -2.07 1.72 6.69
C LEU A 57 -2.10 1.94 8.20
N ARG A 58 -1.28 2.89 8.72
CA ARG A 58 -1.30 3.25 10.15
C ARG A 58 -2.68 3.71 10.61
N GLY A 59 -3.38 4.50 9.79
CA GLY A 59 -4.73 4.99 10.10
C GLY A 59 -5.79 3.91 10.22
N LEU A 60 -5.59 2.75 9.60
CA LEU A 60 -6.52 1.62 9.63
C LEU A 60 -6.18 0.57 10.69
N LEU A 61 -4.92 0.48 11.08
CA LEU A 61 -4.49 -0.45 12.13
C LEU A 61 -4.93 0.05 13.52
N PRO A 62 -5.18 -0.86 14.46
CA PRO A 62 -5.35 -0.50 15.86
C PRO A 62 -4.13 0.28 16.37
N GLN A 63 -4.37 1.37 17.07
CA GLN A 63 -3.31 2.22 17.62
C GLN A 63 -3.34 2.16 19.15
N ASP A 64 -2.16 2.27 19.76
CA ASP A 64 -2.03 2.48 21.19
C ASP A 64 -2.41 3.94 21.59
N LYS A 65 -2.34 4.24 22.90
CA LYS A 65 -2.66 5.58 23.44
C LYS A 65 -1.73 6.70 22.92
N SER A 66 -0.57 6.34 22.41
CA SER A 66 0.43 7.24 21.84
C SER A 66 0.33 7.33 20.31
N GLY A 67 -0.67 6.69 19.70
CA GLY A 67 -0.88 6.69 18.26
C GLY A 67 0.08 5.78 17.50
N ASN A 68 0.70 4.82 18.14
CA ASN A 68 1.54 3.83 17.44
C ASN A 68 0.69 2.67 16.94
N ALA A 69 0.97 2.21 15.72
CA ALA A 69 0.41 1.00 15.14
C ALA A 69 1.51 -0.06 15.01
N THR A 70 1.24 -1.28 15.43
CA THR A 70 2.23 -2.38 15.41
C THR A 70 1.68 -3.63 14.75
N VAL A 71 2.50 -4.23 13.89
CA VAL A 71 2.30 -5.55 13.30
C VAL A 71 3.55 -6.37 13.56
N GLY A 72 3.42 -7.48 14.28
CA GLY A 72 4.51 -8.33 14.73
C GLY A 72 4.22 -8.88 16.13
N ALA A 73 4.88 -9.96 16.54
CA ALA A 73 4.53 -10.67 17.77
C ALA A 73 5.04 -10.02 19.06
N ASP A 74 6.24 -9.43 19.08
CA ASP A 74 6.85 -8.84 20.30
C ASP A 74 7.46 -7.47 19.99
N VAL A 75 6.61 -6.47 19.79
CA VAL A 75 7.01 -5.08 19.58
C VAL A 75 6.80 -4.29 20.85
N ARG A 76 7.85 -3.67 21.38
CA ARG A 76 7.83 -2.85 22.60
C ARG A 76 8.28 -1.44 22.29
N LEU A 77 7.42 -0.48 22.57
CA LEU A 77 7.64 0.94 22.34
C LEU A 77 7.73 1.68 23.68
N TYR A 78 8.81 2.40 23.88
CA TYR A 78 9.04 3.24 25.04
C TYR A 78 9.19 4.70 24.60
N GLU A 79 8.45 5.62 25.20
CA GLU A 79 8.53 7.06 24.91
C GLU A 79 8.44 7.38 23.40
N SER A 80 7.77 6.50 22.64
CA SER A 80 7.60 6.62 21.20
C SER A 80 6.14 6.90 20.85
N LYS A 81 5.92 7.71 19.82
CA LYS A 81 4.58 8.09 19.39
C LYS A 81 4.47 8.21 17.87
N ASN A 82 3.24 8.10 17.37
CA ASN A 82 2.91 8.25 15.95
C ASN A 82 3.71 7.33 15.01
N CYS A 83 4.25 6.24 15.51
CA CYS A 83 5.05 5.29 14.71
C CYS A 83 4.18 4.19 14.10
N ILE A 84 4.65 3.62 13.01
CA ILE A 84 4.17 2.34 12.50
C ILE A 84 5.32 1.35 12.48
N VAL A 85 5.11 0.18 13.08
CA VAL A 85 6.10 -0.90 13.15
C VAL A 85 5.52 -2.13 12.49
N HIS A 86 6.21 -2.66 11.49
CA HIS A 86 5.85 -3.88 10.79
C HIS A 86 7.05 -4.81 10.74
N THR A 87 7.01 -5.88 11.50
CA THR A 87 8.11 -6.85 11.62
C THR A 87 7.58 -8.27 11.52
N SER A 88 8.49 -9.23 11.30
CA SER A 88 8.13 -10.64 11.31
C SER A 88 7.69 -11.10 12.71
N GLU A 89 6.87 -12.12 12.79
CA GLU A 89 6.37 -12.70 14.06
C GLU A 89 7.46 -13.36 14.90
N GLU A 90 8.62 -13.63 14.32
CA GLU A 90 9.72 -14.32 15.01
C GLU A 90 10.68 -13.37 15.72
N LYS A 91 10.55 -12.06 15.53
CA LYS A 91 11.50 -11.07 16.05
C LYS A 91 10.92 -10.26 17.19
N ARG A 92 11.76 -10.07 18.22
CA ARG A 92 11.53 -9.06 19.24
C ARG A 92 12.14 -7.74 18.78
N VAL A 93 11.33 -6.69 18.80
CA VAL A 93 11.74 -5.31 18.46
C VAL A 93 11.47 -4.40 19.64
N VAL A 94 12.48 -3.67 20.06
CA VAL A 94 12.41 -2.68 21.15
C VAL A 94 12.81 -1.33 20.59
N ILE A 95 11.94 -0.34 20.76
CA ILE A 95 12.11 1.02 20.22
C ILE A 95 11.90 2.02 21.36
N GLN A 96 12.77 3.03 21.44
CA GLN A 96 12.65 4.09 22.42
C GLN A 96 12.86 5.46 21.75
N GLY A 97 11.99 6.44 22.08
CA GLY A 97 12.20 7.85 21.78
C GLY A 97 11.93 8.27 20.34
N LEU A 98 11.22 7.46 19.53
CA LEU A 98 10.87 7.82 18.15
C LEU A 98 9.50 8.49 18.05
N ASP A 99 9.37 9.48 17.17
CA ASP A 99 8.13 10.19 16.88
C ASP A 99 7.91 10.30 15.36
N GLY A 100 6.83 9.67 14.85
CA GLY A 100 6.48 9.74 13.45
C GLY A 100 7.42 8.93 12.54
N TYR A 101 7.77 7.71 12.92
CA TYR A 101 8.64 6.84 12.13
C TYR A 101 7.92 5.61 11.59
N ILE A 102 8.39 5.17 10.44
CA ILE A 102 8.14 3.85 9.87
C ILE A 102 9.31 2.96 10.25
N ILE A 103 9.03 1.83 10.85
CA ILE A 103 9.98 0.76 11.13
C ILE A 103 9.43 -0.49 10.45
N ALA A 104 10.04 -0.91 9.36
CA ALA A 104 9.57 -2.04 8.58
C ALA A 104 10.70 -3.02 8.27
N GLU A 105 10.42 -4.30 8.39
CA GLU A 105 11.35 -5.35 8.06
C GLU A 105 10.79 -6.24 6.97
N LYS A 106 11.62 -6.51 5.97
CA LYS A 106 11.35 -7.49 4.92
C LYS A 106 12.67 -8.06 4.37
N ASP A 107 12.69 -9.36 4.09
CA ASP A 107 13.82 -10.04 3.42
C ASP A 107 15.19 -9.70 4.06
N ASN A 108 15.27 -9.78 5.39
CA ASN A 108 16.45 -9.44 6.20
C ASN A 108 16.92 -7.98 6.09
N THR A 109 16.08 -7.10 5.59
CA THR A 109 16.34 -5.65 5.51
C THR A 109 15.43 -4.92 6.50
N LEU A 110 16.03 -4.11 7.36
CA LEU A 110 15.32 -3.23 8.29
C LEU A 110 15.35 -1.80 7.75
N LEU A 111 14.18 -1.26 7.49
CA LEU A 111 13.97 0.14 7.14
C LEU A 111 13.54 0.92 8.38
N ILE A 112 14.20 2.05 8.64
CA ILE A 112 13.77 3.05 9.62
C ILE A 112 13.81 4.40 8.91
N CYS A 113 12.65 5.01 8.68
CA CYS A 113 12.55 6.32 8.06
C CYS A 113 11.39 7.13 8.66
N LYS A 114 11.37 8.44 8.45
CA LYS A 114 10.27 9.27 8.88
C LYS A 114 8.99 8.97 8.09
N LEU A 115 7.84 9.04 8.76
CA LEU A 115 6.54 8.79 8.14
C LEU A 115 6.22 9.83 7.05
N ASP A 116 6.62 11.07 7.24
CA ASP A 116 6.48 12.15 6.26
C ASP A 116 7.37 11.98 5.01
N GLU A 117 8.38 11.12 5.08
CA GLU A 117 9.27 10.77 3.96
C GLU A 117 8.86 9.47 3.24
N GLU A 118 7.69 8.94 3.51
CA GLU A 118 7.23 7.63 2.98
C GLU A 118 7.30 7.52 1.45
N GLN A 119 7.11 8.62 0.73
CA GLN A 119 7.17 8.64 -0.74
C GLN A 119 8.59 8.32 -1.28
N ARG A 120 9.62 8.55 -0.47
CA ARG A 120 11.02 8.31 -0.83
C ARG A 120 11.50 6.89 -0.55
N ILE A 121 10.67 6.03 0.03
CA ILE A 121 11.04 4.63 0.33
C ILE A 121 11.53 3.89 -0.92
N LYS A 122 10.98 4.20 -2.09
CA LYS A 122 11.44 3.64 -3.38
C LYS A 122 12.89 4.01 -3.72
N GLU A 123 13.40 5.12 -3.20
CA GLU A 123 14.80 5.53 -3.37
C GLU A 123 15.71 4.76 -2.42
N PHE A 124 15.24 4.47 -1.20
CA PHE A 124 15.99 3.76 -0.16
C PHE A 124 16.10 2.26 -0.39
N SER A 125 15.21 1.68 -1.21
CA SER A 125 15.13 0.25 -1.50
C SER A 125 15.89 -0.20 -2.76
N LYS A 126 16.70 0.68 -3.35
CA LYS A 126 17.51 0.38 -4.56
C LYS A 126 18.86 -0.24 -4.21
#